data_6c36a0a398c050ee25893fa6e86a0bd6
#
_entry.id   6c36a0a398c050ee25893fa6e86a0bd6
#
_cell.length_a   1.000
_cell.length_b   1.000
_cell.length_c   1.000
_cell.angle_alpha   90.00
_cell.angle_beta   90.00
_cell.angle_gamma   90.00
#
_symmetry.space_group_name_H-M   'P 1'
#
loop_
_entity.id
_entity.type
_entity.pdbx_description
1 polymer ?
#
loop_
_entity_poly.entity_id
_entity_poly.type
_entity_poly.pdbx_seq_one_letter_code
_entity_poly.pdbx_strand_id
1 'polypeptide(L)'
;MNRTETLPATDLDKLLDRERTLAGLPARIDLSQIVGFWRLNDSYLYDPDRETWEDPVSLASHRVRIRFHTDGTVEEYEAELAVGRCPYLLDPQRGTLTWENCEHYIVSLTSSRMELLVQEPVARVCEAAAVLKFVYERTEE
;
A
#
# COMPACT_ATOMS: atom_id res chain seq x y z
N MET A 1 19.73 11.51 18.84
CA MET A 1 19.35 10.42 17.93
C MET A 1 18.11 10.79 17.16
N ASN A 2 18.22 10.76 15.90
CA ASN A 2 17.12 11.14 15.05
C ASN A 2 16.21 9.93 14.80
N ARG A 3 14.96 10.03 15.22
CA ARG A 3 14.00 8.95 15.08
C ARG A 3 13.13 9.10 13.87
N THR A 4 13.44 10.08 13.04
CA THR A 4 12.56 10.40 11.93
C THR A 4 13.05 9.86 10.61
N GLU A 5 14.06 9.02 10.64
CA GLU A 5 14.55 8.47 9.41
C GLU A 5 13.68 7.34 8.91
N THR A 6 13.78 7.11 7.62
CA THR A 6 13.28 5.94 6.97
C THR A 6 13.86 4.70 7.64
N LEU A 7 13.06 3.66 7.77
CA LEU A 7 13.57 2.39 8.27
C LEU A 7 14.72 1.92 7.37
N PRO A 8 15.78 1.38 7.94
CA PRO A 8 16.80 0.74 7.13
C PRO A 8 16.19 -0.36 6.28
N ALA A 9 16.80 -0.61 5.12
CA ALA A 9 16.26 -1.60 4.19
C ALA A 9 16.09 -2.96 4.84
N THR A 10 17.03 -3.35 5.71
CA THR A 10 16.94 -4.65 6.37
C THR A 10 15.75 -4.72 7.33
N ASP A 11 15.43 -3.61 8.00
CA ASP A 11 14.29 -3.59 8.91
C ASP A 11 12.98 -3.61 8.16
N LEU A 12 12.92 -2.91 7.03
CA LEU A 12 11.74 -2.95 6.19
C LEU A 12 11.53 -4.35 5.64
N ASP A 13 12.59 -5.01 5.21
CA ASP A 13 12.50 -6.37 4.71
C ASP A 13 11.98 -7.34 5.78
N LYS A 14 12.43 -7.16 7.01
CA LYS A 14 11.95 -7.99 8.11
C LYS A 14 10.48 -7.76 8.39
N LEU A 15 10.07 -6.51 8.34
CA LEU A 15 8.66 -6.17 8.54
C LEU A 15 7.79 -6.78 7.45
N LEU A 16 8.22 -6.64 6.20
CA LEU A 16 7.50 -7.22 5.08
C LEU A 16 7.39 -8.73 5.22
N ASP A 17 8.49 -9.37 5.57
CA ASP A 17 8.53 -10.82 5.70
C ASP A 17 7.56 -11.29 6.78
N ARG A 18 7.53 -10.59 7.91
CA ARG A 18 6.64 -10.92 9.00
C ARG A 18 5.18 -10.77 8.57
N GLU A 19 4.85 -9.62 7.95
CA GLU A 19 3.47 -9.35 7.55
C GLU A 19 2.99 -10.34 6.50
N ARG A 20 3.84 -10.65 5.54
CA ARG A 20 3.49 -11.60 4.47
C ARG A 20 3.30 -13.01 5.01
N THR A 21 4.14 -13.40 5.95
CA THR A 21 4.03 -14.72 6.57
C THR A 21 2.71 -14.85 7.33
N LEU A 22 2.37 -13.83 8.10
CA LEU A 22 1.12 -13.83 8.84
C LEU A 22 -0.10 -13.86 7.93
N ALA A 23 -0.01 -13.19 6.79
CA ALA A 23 -1.12 -13.10 5.85
C ALA A 23 -1.21 -14.31 4.92
N GLY A 24 -0.15 -15.11 4.82
CA GLY A 24 -0.13 -16.23 3.91
C GLY A 24 -0.06 -15.81 2.44
N LEU A 25 0.69 -14.76 2.15
CA LEU A 25 0.79 -14.26 0.79
C LEU A 25 1.45 -15.31 -0.12
N PRO A 26 0.90 -15.55 -1.32
CA PRO A 26 1.53 -16.51 -2.23
C PRO A 26 2.89 -15.99 -2.73
N ALA A 27 3.74 -16.92 -3.15
CA ALA A 27 5.10 -16.58 -3.59
C ALA A 27 5.09 -15.78 -4.89
N ARG A 28 4.03 -15.87 -5.67
CA ARG A 28 3.92 -15.15 -6.93
C ARG A 28 2.51 -14.60 -7.08
N ILE A 29 2.45 -13.32 -7.45
CA ILE A 29 1.17 -12.61 -7.60
C ILE A 29 0.77 -12.61 -9.07
N ASP A 30 -0.48 -12.91 -9.36
CA ASP A 30 -1.03 -12.81 -10.70
C ASP A 30 -1.67 -11.46 -10.92
N LEU A 31 -1.49 -10.91 -12.11
CA LEU A 31 -2.12 -9.66 -12.47
C LEU A 31 -3.64 -9.73 -12.32
N SER A 32 -4.23 -10.88 -12.63
CA SER A 32 -5.68 -11.03 -12.53
C SER A 32 -6.22 -10.83 -11.12
N GLN A 33 -5.36 -11.01 -10.12
CA GLN A 33 -5.75 -10.80 -8.73
C GLN A 33 -5.80 -9.32 -8.36
N ILE A 34 -5.11 -8.49 -9.15
CA ILE A 34 -4.98 -7.05 -8.87
C ILE A 34 -6.01 -6.25 -9.66
N VAL A 35 -6.27 -6.65 -10.90
CA VAL A 35 -7.14 -5.90 -11.81
C VAL A 35 -8.53 -5.72 -11.20
N GLY A 36 -9.04 -4.52 -11.26
CA GLY A 36 -10.36 -4.18 -10.76
C GLY A 36 -10.35 -2.97 -9.86
N PHE A 37 -11.49 -2.73 -9.24
CA PHE A 37 -11.68 -1.60 -8.32
C PHE A 37 -11.38 -2.00 -6.89
N TRP A 38 -10.71 -1.09 -6.19
CA TRP A 38 -10.39 -1.26 -4.77
C TRP A 38 -10.73 0.04 -4.05
N ARG A 39 -11.37 -0.09 -2.91
CA ARG A 39 -11.71 1.04 -2.06
C ARG A 39 -10.80 1.03 -0.84
N LEU A 40 -10.20 2.18 -0.56
CA LEU A 40 -9.40 2.32 0.66
C LEU A 40 -10.33 2.28 1.87
N ASN A 41 -10.11 1.31 2.73
CA ASN A 41 -10.96 1.09 3.88
C ASN A 41 -10.31 1.58 5.16
N ASP A 42 -9.03 1.31 5.33
CA ASP A 42 -8.29 1.69 6.53
C ASP A 42 -6.86 2.00 6.18
N SER A 43 -6.22 2.75 7.06
CA SER A 43 -4.80 3.01 6.98
C SER A 43 -4.20 2.98 8.36
N TYR A 44 -2.95 2.58 8.45
CA TYR A 44 -2.25 2.43 9.72
C TYR A 44 -0.83 2.94 9.60
N LEU A 45 -0.33 3.51 10.67
CA LEU A 45 1.04 3.98 10.77
C LEU A 45 1.84 3.00 11.61
N TYR A 46 3.02 2.61 11.12
CA TYR A 46 3.87 1.72 11.89
C TYR A 46 4.68 2.48 12.92
N ASP A 47 4.66 1.98 14.15
CA ASP A 47 5.49 2.49 15.23
C ASP A 47 6.67 1.55 15.41
N PRO A 48 7.87 1.92 14.94
CA PRO A 48 9.02 1.00 15.02
C PRO A 48 9.51 0.76 16.44
N ASP A 49 9.22 1.67 17.36
CA ASP A 49 9.63 1.49 18.75
C ASP A 49 8.82 0.43 19.46
N ARG A 50 7.52 0.41 19.18
CA ARG A 50 6.61 -0.57 19.80
C ARG A 50 6.35 -1.75 18.91
N GLU A 51 6.77 -1.67 17.64
CA GLU A 51 6.52 -2.69 16.62
C GLU A 51 5.04 -2.99 16.49
N THR A 52 4.23 -1.93 16.48
CA THR A 52 2.79 -2.04 16.36
C THR A 52 2.29 -1.10 15.28
N TRP A 53 1.08 -1.38 14.80
CA TRP A 53 0.38 -0.53 13.85
C TRP A 53 -0.56 0.37 14.61
N GLU A 54 -0.50 1.66 14.32
CA GLU A 54 -1.35 2.66 14.97
C GLU A 54 -2.28 3.26 13.93
N ASP A 55 -3.46 3.58 14.38
CA ASP A 55 -4.48 4.14 13.51
C ASP A 55 -4.19 5.63 13.31
N PRO A 56 -3.77 6.06 12.12
CA PRO A 56 -3.54 7.48 11.88
C PRO A 56 -4.88 8.20 11.72
N VAL A 57 -4.78 9.51 11.55
CA VAL A 57 -5.94 10.30 11.21
C VAL A 57 -6.55 9.72 9.95
N SER A 58 -7.82 9.45 10.00
CA SER A 58 -8.52 8.64 9.04
C SER A 58 -8.38 9.13 7.59
N LEU A 59 -7.69 8.34 6.76
CA LEU A 59 -7.67 8.56 5.33
C LEU A 59 -8.87 7.91 4.66
N ALA A 60 -9.44 6.91 5.30
CA ALA A 60 -10.58 6.18 4.75
C ALA A 60 -11.80 7.07 4.58
N SER A 61 -11.90 8.14 5.38
CA SER A 61 -13.02 9.05 5.27
C SER A 61 -13.01 9.84 3.97
N HIS A 62 -11.92 9.76 3.20
CA HIS A 62 -11.80 10.52 1.96
C HIS A 62 -12.32 9.77 0.73
N ARG A 63 -12.85 8.58 0.93
CA ARG A 63 -13.44 7.78 -0.15
C ARG A 63 -12.48 7.55 -1.30
N VAL A 64 -11.26 7.24 -0.97
CA VAL A 64 -10.25 6.96 -1.99
C VAL A 64 -10.52 5.60 -2.60
N ARG A 65 -10.54 5.55 -3.94
CA ARG A 65 -10.64 4.30 -4.67
C ARG A 65 -9.58 4.28 -5.75
N ILE A 66 -9.13 3.08 -6.08
CA ILE A 66 -8.18 2.90 -7.18
C ILE A 66 -8.70 1.78 -8.07
N ARG A 67 -8.40 1.91 -9.35
CA ARG A 67 -8.76 0.88 -10.31
C ARG A 67 -7.55 0.49 -11.13
N PHE A 68 -7.21 -0.79 -11.09
CA PHE A 68 -6.13 -1.32 -11.91
C PHE A 68 -6.73 -1.91 -13.17
N HIS A 69 -6.26 -1.43 -14.32
CA HIS A 69 -6.75 -1.86 -15.63
C HIS A 69 -5.83 -2.91 -16.22
N THR A 70 -6.37 -3.72 -17.12
CA THR A 70 -5.57 -4.74 -17.80
C THR A 70 -4.55 -4.15 -18.75
N ASP A 71 -4.71 -2.89 -19.14
CA ASP A 71 -3.77 -2.23 -20.05
C ASP A 71 -2.53 -1.69 -19.34
N GLY A 72 -2.38 -1.95 -18.05
CA GLY A 72 -1.20 -1.51 -17.31
C GLY A 72 -1.31 -0.12 -16.72
N THR A 73 -2.51 0.43 -16.64
CA THR A 73 -2.72 1.73 -16.01
C THR A 73 -3.55 1.59 -14.75
N VAL A 74 -3.34 2.53 -13.83
CA VAL A 74 -4.12 2.62 -12.60
C VAL A 74 -4.77 4.00 -12.57
N GLU A 75 -6.05 4.03 -12.21
CA GLU A 75 -6.79 5.27 -12.02
C GLU A 75 -7.06 5.46 -10.56
N GLU A 76 -6.89 6.69 -10.10
CA GLU A 76 -7.22 7.06 -8.73
C GLU A 76 -8.46 7.91 -8.74
N TYR A 77 -9.32 7.67 -7.77
CA TYR A 77 -10.57 8.38 -7.59
C TYR A 77 -10.64 8.93 -6.17
N GLU A 78 -11.13 10.16 -6.06
CA GLU A 78 -11.41 10.75 -4.77
C GLU A 78 -12.87 11.13 -4.79
N ALA A 79 -13.64 10.56 -3.89
CA ALA A 79 -15.10 10.55 -3.96
C ALA A 79 -15.51 9.94 -5.32
N GLU A 80 -16.19 10.65 -6.18
CA GLU A 80 -16.62 10.10 -7.45
C GLU A 80 -15.87 10.69 -8.64
N LEU A 81 -14.79 11.42 -8.36
CA LEU A 81 -14.03 12.09 -9.40
C LEU A 81 -12.73 11.36 -9.65
N ALA A 82 -12.46 11.09 -10.92
CA ALA A 82 -11.15 10.58 -11.30
C ALA A 82 -10.14 11.71 -11.15
N VAL A 83 -9.09 11.46 -10.35
CA VAL A 83 -8.10 12.49 -10.10
C VAL A 83 -6.78 12.21 -10.82
N GLY A 84 -6.61 11.01 -11.37
CA GLY A 84 -5.40 10.74 -12.13
C GLY A 84 -5.41 9.34 -12.70
N ARG A 85 -4.64 9.17 -13.78
CA ARG A 85 -4.44 7.87 -14.39
C ARG A 85 -2.99 7.80 -14.86
N CYS A 86 -2.30 6.73 -14.50
CA CYS A 86 -0.89 6.59 -14.84
C CYS A 86 -0.54 5.12 -15.00
N PRO A 87 0.60 4.82 -15.63
CA PRO A 87 1.05 3.44 -15.72
C PRO A 87 1.41 2.88 -14.36
N TYR A 88 1.25 1.55 -14.21
CA TYR A 88 1.78 0.86 -13.05
C TYR A 88 2.57 -0.35 -13.50
N LEU A 89 3.45 -0.81 -12.62
CA LEU A 89 4.24 -2.01 -12.85
C LEU A 89 4.00 -2.96 -11.69
N LEU A 90 3.69 -4.20 -12.03
CA LEU A 90 3.60 -5.27 -11.04
C LEU A 90 4.83 -6.14 -11.17
N ASP A 91 5.58 -6.31 -10.08
CA ASP A 91 6.61 -7.33 -10.02
C ASP A 91 6.01 -8.53 -9.30
N PRO A 92 5.67 -9.59 -10.03
CA PRO A 92 4.91 -10.69 -9.43
C PRO A 92 5.73 -11.52 -8.45
N GLN A 93 7.05 -11.48 -8.54
CA GLN A 93 7.90 -12.26 -7.64
C GLN A 93 8.24 -11.49 -6.38
N ARG A 94 8.49 -10.18 -6.52
CA ARG A 94 8.74 -9.35 -5.35
C ARG A 94 7.46 -8.93 -4.64
N GLY A 95 6.33 -9.04 -5.33
CA GLY A 95 5.06 -8.63 -4.77
C GLY A 95 4.96 -7.13 -4.60
N THR A 96 5.41 -6.38 -5.61
CA THR A 96 5.37 -4.92 -5.56
C THR A 96 4.55 -4.35 -6.69
N LEU A 97 3.87 -3.26 -6.39
CA LEU A 97 3.16 -2.44 -7.35
C LEU A 97 3.76 -1.05 -7.31
N THR A 98 4.20 -0.56 -8.45
CA THR A 98 4.85 0.75 -8.52
C THR A 98 4.07 1.65 -9.45
N TRP A 99 3.65 2.81 -8.96
CA TRP A 99 3.07 3.85 -9.81
C TRP A 99 3.44 5.20 -9.21
N GLU A 100 3.59 6.18 -10.08
CA GLU A 100 4.01 7.53 -9.71
C GLU A 100 5.31 7.55 -8.90
N ASN A 101 6.24 6.69 -9.30
CA ASN A 101 7.55 6.57 -8.62
C ASN A 101 7.44 6.14 -7.17
N CYS A 102 6.34 5.54 -6.78
CA CYS A 102 6.15 5.05 -5.42
C CYS A 102 5.97 3.55 -5.46
N GLU A 103 6.81 2.85 -4.72
CA GLU A 103 6.78 1.40 -4.64
C GLU A 103 5.89 0.96 -3.50
N HIS A 104 4.90 0.15 -3.82
CA HIS A 104 3.95 -0.39 -2.84
C HIS A 104 4.21 -1.88 -2.69
N TYR A 105 4.33 -2.35 -1.46
CA TYR A 105 4.64 -3.75 -1.17
C TYR A 105 3.36 -4.46 -0.77
N ILE A 106 3.00 -5.49 -1.53
CA ILE A 106 1.80 -6.28 -1.22
C ILE A 106 2.12 -7.18 -0.04
N VAL A 107 1.36 -7.07 1.02
CA VAL A 107 1.52 -7.94 2.19
C VAL A 107 0.38 -8.91 2.37
N SER A 108 -0.79 -8.60 1.83
CA SER A 108 -1.95 -9.48 1.90
C SER A 108 -2.78 -9.29 0.65
N LEU A 109 -3.27 -10.39 0.08
CA LEU A 109 -4.07 -10.33 -1.12
C LEU A 109 -5.01 -11.52 -1.17
N THR A 110 -6.29 -11.20 -1.17
CA THR A 110 -7.36 -12.18 -1.37
C THR A 110 -8.27 -11.65 -2.48
N SER A 111 -9.29 -12.39 -2.81
CA SER A 111 -10.22 -11.93 -3.85
C SER A 111 -10.99 -10.67 -3.44
N SER A 112 -11.05 -10.39 -2.13
CA SER A 112 -11.84 -9.26 -1.63
C SER A 112 -11.02 -8.20 -0.90
N ARG A 113 -9.75 -8.46 -0.59
CA ARG A 113 -8.98 -7.57 0.25
C ARG A 113 -7.52 -7.53 -0.17
N MET A 114 -6.93 -6.36 -0.11
CA MET A 114 -5.52 -6.15 -0.44
C MET A 114 -4.92 -5.20 0.58
N GLU A 115 -3.75 -5.57 1.11
CA GLU A 115 -3.02 -4.69 2.03
C GLU A 115 -1.67 -4.38 1.43
N LEU A 116 -1.35 -3.10 1.41
CA LEU A 116 -0.10 -2.59 0.84
C LEU A 116 0.68 -1.84 1.90
N LEU A 117 1.99 -2.06 1.94
CA LEU A 117 2.89 -1.23 2.73
C LEU A 117 3.57 -0.23 1.81
N VAL A 118 3.69 0.99 2.31
CA VAL A 118 4.35 2.08 1.59
C VAL A 118 5.25 2.79 2.57
N GLN A 119 6.47 3.10 2.15
CA GLN A 119 7.35 3.93 2.93
C GLN A 119 7.37 5.31 2.29
N GLU A 120 6.75 6.27 2.95
CA GLU A 120 6.58 7.59 2.40
C GLU A 120 7.27 8.63 3.25
N PRO A 121 7.88 9.64 2.63
CA PRO A 121 8.40 10.77 3.39
C PRO A 121 7.25 11.60 3.93
N VAL A 122 7.34 11.96 5.19
CA VAL A 122 6.38 12.88 5.83
C VAL A 122 7.05 14.22 6.00
N ALA A 123 7.83 14.59 5.00
CA ALA A 123 8.71 15.76 5.09
C ALA A 123 7.94 17.05 5.32
N ARG A 124 6.72 17.10 4.84
CA ARG A 124 5.93 18.32 5.04
C ARG A 124 5.59 18.56 6.49
N VAL A 125 5.70 17.54 7.32
CA VAL A 125 5.34 17.65 8.72
C VAL A 125 6.56 17.57 9.59
N CYS A 126 7.40 16.56 9.41
CA CYS A 126 8.50 16.31 10.34
C CYS A 126 9.76 15.82 9.65
N GLU A 127 9.84 15.93 8.36
CA GLU A 127 11.00 15.52 7.56
C GLU A 127 11.36 14.06 7.81
N ALA A 128 10.37 13.25 8.10
CA ALA A 128 10.56 11.84 8.39
C ALA A 128 9.96 11.02 7.29
N ALA A 129 10.39 9.78 7.22
CA ALA A 129 9.70 8.79 6.42
C ALA A 129 8.94 7.89 7.38
N ALA A 130 7.80 7.43 6.93
CA ALA A 130 6.96 6.57 7.73
C ALA A 130 6.55 5.37 6.89
N VAL A 131 6.33 4.25 7.56
CA VAL A 131 5.77 3.08 6.90
C VAL A 131 4.27 3.08 7.19
N LEU A 132 3.50 3.09 6.12
CA LEU A 132 2.05 3.08 6.20
C LEU A 132 1.51 1.78 5.64
N LYS A 133 0.44 1.29 6.23
CA LYS A 133 -0.29 0.15 5.68
C LYS A 133 -1.64 0.64 5.22
N PHE A 134 -1.94 0.43 3.95
CA PHE A 134 -3.24 0.75 3.38
C PHE A 134 -4.01 -0.53 3.18
N VAL A 135 -5.23 -0.55 3.67
CA VAL A 135 -6.12 -1.71 3.55
C VAL A 135 -7.21 -1.37 2.57
N TYR A 136 -7.23 -2.09 1.47
CA TYR A 136 -8.23 -1.91 0.41
C TYR A 136 -9.18 -3.09 0.39
N GLU A 137 -10.42 -2.80 0.07
CA GLU A 137 -11.42 -3.82 -0.16
C GLU A 137 -11.88 -3.74 -1.61
N ARG A 138 -12.09 -4.90 -2.23
CA ARG A 138 -12.55 -4.94 -3.60
C ARG A 138 -13.98 -4.40 -3.67
N THR A 139 -14.23 -3.58 -4.67
CA THR A 139 -15.53 -3.02 -4.90
C THR A 139 -15.85 -3.13 -6.38
N GLU A 140 -17.11 -3.00 -6.73
CA GLU A 140 -17.49 -3.05 -8.13
C GLU A 140 -17.60 -1.66 -8.74
N GLU A 141 -17.43 -0.66 -7.93
CA GLU A 141 -17.54 0.72 -8.39
C GLU A 141 -16.68 1.61 -7.58
#